data_50a72f4e0a859bc21f0e90750ce950c7
#
_entry.id   50a72f4e0a859bc21f0e90750ce950c7
#
_cell.length_a   1.000
_cell.length_b   1.000
_cell.length_c   1.000
_cell.angle_alpha   90.00
_cell.angle_beta   90.00
_cell.angle_gamma   90.00
#
_symmetry.space_group_name_H-M   'P 1'
#
loop_
_entity.id
_entity.type
_entity.pdbx_description
1 polymer ?
#
loop_
_entity_poly.entity_id
_entity_poly.type
_entity_poly.pdbx_seq_one_letter_code
_entity_poly.pdbx_strand_id
1 'polypeptide(L)'
;STKIAKESITCFNQEGINWDGKPISFDIQIPKGKVQALWCGVQIPEDAKIGTYVGTIDFQVNEVVTKTIPLEITVTGEVLADKGDGDLWRHARLRWLNSQIGEDREPVTPFLPMKVNGNIIQATEKTFRIASNGLPASIEINGKQVLAKPFRFVVVTNDGDIAFDAEDAVLKKEADGMVSWISSYEKDGIHFISNAFMEYDGYVHYDLKVSTE
;
A
#
# COMPACT_ATOMS: atom_id res chain seq x y z
N SER A 1 29.74 -1.61 6.62
CA SER A 1 29.96 -2.13 5.26
C SER A 1 31.18 -1.48 4.62
N THR A 2 31.94 -2.24 3.85
CA THR A 2 33.06 -1.72 3.05
C THR A 2 32.67 -1.53 1.58
N LYS A 3 31.42 -1.76 1.25
CA LYS A 3 30.86 -1.65 -0.10
C LYS A 3 29.44 -1.09 -0.01
N ILE A 4 29.10 -0.16 -0.88
CA ILE A 4 27.72 0.24 -1.17
C ILE A 4 27.26 -0.60 -2.36
N ALA A 5 26.26 -1.43 -2.16
CA ALA A 5 25.78 -2.34 -3.17
C ALA A 5 25.02 -1.57 -4.28
N LYS A 6 24.93 -2.14 -5.47
CA LYS A 6 24.20 -1.51 -6.59
C LYS A 6 22.70 -1.36 -6.30
N GLU A 7 22.14 -2.26 -5.51
CA GLU A 7 20.75 -2.25 -5.05
C GLU A 7 20.42 -1.07 -4.13
N SER A 8 21.48 -0.40 -3.60
CA SER A 8 21.33 0.86 -2.87
C SER A 8 21.18 2.09 -3.77
N ILE A 9 21.27 1.93 -5.08
CA ILE A 9 21.16 3.01 -6.05
C ILE A 9 19.86 2.85 -6.81
N THR A 10 19.03 3.89 -6.80
CA THR A 10 17.73 3.91 -7.48
C THR A 10 17.69 5.06 -8.46
N CYS A 11 17.27 4.81 -9.69
CA CYS A 11 16.93 5.85 -10.67
C CYS A 11 15.42 6.09 -10.65
N PHE A 12 14.98 7.13 -9.95
CA PHE A 12 13.56 7.43 -9.74
C PHE A 12 12.78 7.78 -11.01
N ASN A 13 13.46 7.99 -12.12
CA ASN A 13 12.85 8.15 -13.44
C ASN A 13 12.50 6.81 -14.09
N GLN A 14 13.11 5.71 -13.66
CA GLN A 14 12.95 4.38 -14.27
C GLN A 14 12.32 3.35 -13.34
N GLU A 15 12.46 3.55 -12.04
CA GLU A 15 11.98 2.60 -11.05
C GLU A 15 11.58 3.32 -9.77
N GLY A 16 10.85 2.63 -8.91
CA GLY A 16 10.43 3.16 -7.63
C GLY A 16 9.32 2.33 -7.02
N ILE A 17 8.64 2.93 -6.07
CA ILE A 17 7.45 2.37 -5.43
C ILE A 17 6.25 3.23 -5.81
N ASN A 18 5.19 2.61 -6.25
CA ASN A 18 3.93 3.26 -6.58
C ASN A 18 3.17 3.66 -5.31
N TRP A 19 2.10 4.43 -5.46
CA TRP A 19 1.23 4.86 -4.35
C TRP A 19 0.56 3.70 -3.60
N ASP A 20 0.44 2.52 -4.23
CA ASP A 20 -0.10 1.29 -3.64
C ASP A 20 0.99 0.34 -3.12
N GLY A 21 2.23 0.86 -2.95
CA GLY A 21 3.35 0.12 -2.40
C GLY A 21 4.04 -0.86 -3.35
N LYS A 22 3.56 -0.99 -4.57
CA LYS A 22 4.12 -1.94 -5.51
C LYS A 22 5.31 -1.38 -6.26
N PRO A 23 6.35 -2.18 -6.50
CA PRO A 23 7.45 -1.78 -7.36
C PRO A 23 6.96 -1.43 -8.76
N ILE A 24 7.47 -0.32 -9.29
CA ILE A 24 7.26 0.09 -10.68
C ILE A 24 8.58 0.17 -11.41
N SER A 25 8.54 -0.16 -12.69
CA SER A 25 9.68 -0.01 -13.61
C SER A 25 9.16 0.42 -14.98
N PHE A 26 9.84 1.35 -15.62
CA PHE A 26 9.46 1.83 -16.95
C PHE A 26 10.67 2.33 -17.74
N ASP A 27 10.58 2.24 -19.05
CA ASP A 27 11.59 2.75 -19.96
C ASP A 27 11.34 4.23 -20.29
N ILE A 28 12.41 5.02 -20.28
CA ILE A 28 12.35 6.43 -20.63
C ILE A 28 12.45 6.56 -22.15
N GLN A 29 11.45 7.15 -22.79
CA GLN A 29 11.45 7.48 -24.19
C GLN A 29 11.93 8.92 -24.40
N ILE A 30 13.08 9.10 -25.06
CA ILE A 30 13.67 10.42 -25.32
C ILE A 30 13.55 10.76 -26.80
N PRO A 31 12.65 11.66 -27.21
CA PRO A 31 12.54 12.09 -28.60
C PRO A 31 13.83 12.75 -29.10
N LYS A 32 14.12 12.60 -30.40
CA LYS A 32 15.29 13.23 -31.02
C LYS A 32 15.35 14.73 -30.74
N GLY A 33 16.51 15.21 -30.30
CA GLY A 33 16.75 16.63 -29.98
C GLY A 33 16.20 17.07 -28.62
N LYS A 34 15.70 16.14 -27.78
CA LYS A 34 15.29 16.41 -26.40
C LYS A 34 16.36 15.93 -25.43
N VAL A 35 16.30 16.46 -24.20
CA VAL A 35 17.17 16.10 -23.07
C VAL A 35 16.29 15.56 -21.97
N GLN A 36 16.74 14.50 -21.31
CA GLN A 36 16.11 13.92 -20.14
C GLN A 36 17.08 13.97 -18.97
N ALA A 37 16.69 14.59 -17.88
CA ALA A 37 17.38 14.46 -16.60
C ALA A 37 17.08 13.09 -15.99
N LEU A 38 18.11 12.42 -15.49
CA LEU A 38 17.96 11.21 -14.67
C LEU A 38 18.23 11.58 -13.23
N TRP A 39 17.28 11.19 -12.35
CA TRP A 39 17.37 11.46 -10.93
C TRP A 39 17.71 10.17 -10.19
N CYS A 40 18.95 10.07 -9.73
CA CYS A 40 19.44 8.90 -9.01
C CYS A 40 19.66 9.24 -7.54
N GLY A 41 19.17 8.38 -6.66
CA GLY A 41 19.45 8.41 -5.23
C GLY A 41 20.33 7.26 -4.81
N VAL A 42 21.12 7.46 -3.77
CA VAL A 42 21.93 6.42 -3.15
C VAL A 42 21.54 6.29 -1.69
N GLN A 43 21.04 5.12 -1.29
CA GLN A 43 20.79 4.78 0.10
C GLN A 43 22.09 4.34 0.74
N ILE A 44 22.70 5.20 1.56
CA ILE A 44 23.92 4.87 2.29
C ILE A 44 23.55 3.90 3.43
N PRO A 45 24.13 2.69 3.49
CA PRO A 45 23.89 1.76 4.59
C PRO A 45 24.32 2.34 5.93
N GLU A 46 23.58 2.07 7.01
CA GLU A 46 23.89 2.56 8.35
C GLU A 46 25.25 2.07 8.85
N ASP A 47 25.69 0.89 8.40
CA ASP A 47 26.99 0.30 8.71
C ASP A 47 28.10 0.71 7.74
N ALA A 48 27.84 1.67 6.82
CA ALA A 48 28.87 2.18 5.91
C ALA A 48 30.00 2.86 6.69
N LYS A 49 31.23 2.45 6.41
CA LYS A 49 32.42 3.05 7.03
C LYS A 49 32.71 4.42 6.44
N ILE A 50 33.24 5.33 7.25
CA ILE A 50 33.78 6.60 6.77
C ILE A 50 34.89 6.32 5.75
N GLY A 51 34.83 7.01 4.61
CA GLY A 51 35.77 6.82 3.51
C GLY A 51 35.14 7.10 2.15
N THR A 52 35.93 6.95 1.11
CA THR A 52 35.53 7.15 -0.27
C THR A 52 35.19 5.82 -0.94
N TYR A 53 34.04 5.79 -1.56
CA TYR A 53 33.51 4.67 -2.35
C TYR A 53 33.52 5.08 -3.82
N VAL A 54 34.11 4.25 -4.66
CA VAL A 54 34.20 4.52 -6.09
C VAL A 54 33.46 3.43 -6.88
N GLY A 55 32.82 3.83 -7.95
CA GLY A 55 32.07 2.95 -8.83
C GLY A 55 31.85 3.58 -10.20
N THR A 56 30.98 2.99 -10.99
CA THR A 56 30.58 3.49 -12.29
C THR A 56 29.07 3.37 -12.48
N ILE A 57 28.52 4.28 -13.29
CA ILE A 57 27.15 4.21 -13.79
C ILE A 57 27.21 4.05 -15.29
N ASP A 58 26.59 2.99 -15.81
CA ASP A 58 26.48 2.71 -17.23
C ASP A 58 25.15 3.21 -17.77
N PHE A 59 25.24 4.05 -18.80
CA PHE A 59 24.07 4.49 -19.56
C PHE A 59 23.87 3.56 -20.74
N GLN A 60 22.69 2.97 -20.82
CA GLN A 60 22.32 2.06 -21.90
C GLN A 60 21.21 2.68 -22.76
N VAL A 61 21.34 2.53 -24.06
CA VAL A 61 20.31 2.85 -25.04
C VAL A 61 20.04 1.59 -25.86
N ASN A 62 18.81 1.11 -25.86
CA ASN A 62 18.45 -0.15 -26.51
C ASN A 62 19.36 -1.31 -26.07
N GLU A 63 19.56 -1.45 -24.75
CA GLU A 63 20.40 -2.49 -24.11
C GLU A 63 21.91 -2.39 -24.41
N VAL A 64 22.35 -1.35 -25.13
CA VAL A 64 23.75 -1.14 -25.42
C VAL A 64 24.32 -0.05 -24.52
N VAL A 65 25.42 -0.35 -23.82
CA VAL A 65 26.16 0.66 -23.05
C VAL A 65 26.70 1.71 -23.98
N THR A 66 26.18 2.92 -23.90
CA THR A 66 26.58 4.05 -24.70
C THR A 66 27.58 4.96 -24.01
N LYS A 67 27.54 4.97 -22.68
CA LYS A 67 28.43 5.79 -21.85
C LYS A 67 28.55 5.23 -20.45
N THR A 68 29.79 5.24 -19.93
CA THR A 68 30.07 4.97 -18.51
C THR A 68 30.54 6.25 -17.83
N ILE A 69 30.00 6.57 -16.68
CA ILE A 69 30.36 7.73 -15.86
C ILE A 69 30.96 7.24 -14.54
N PRO A 70 32.12 7.77 -14.10
CA PRO A 70 32.65 7.47 -12.78
C PRO A 70 31.76 8.07 -11.70
N LEU A 71 31.55 7.31 -10.62
CA LEU A 71 30.82 7.72 -9.42
C LEU A 71 31.78 7.69 -8.23
N GLU A 72 31.85 8.77 -7.49
CA GLU A 72 32.55 8.84 -6.22
C GLU A 72 31.60 9.34 -5.13
N ILE A 73 31.55 8.59 -4.01
CA ILE A 73 30.73 8.91 -2.85
C ILE A 73 31.65 8.93 -1.65
N THR A 74 31.74 10.07 -0.96
CA THR A 74 32.51 10.21 0.28
C THR A 74 31.57 10.22 1.48
N VAL A 75 31.69 9.21 2.34
CA VAL A 75 30.99 9.14 3.63
C VAL A 75 31.87 9.81 4.68
N THR A 76 31.41 10.91 5.26
CA THR A 76 32.24 11.79 6.12
C THR A 76 31.81 11.88 7.57
N GLY A 77 30.61 11.43 7.91
CA GLY A 77 30.01 11.77 9.19
C GLY A 77 29.39 10.59 9.93
N GLU A 78 28.74 10.95 11.01
CA GLU A 78 27.93 10.04 11.79
C GLU A 78 26.66 9.68 11.02
N VAL A 79 26.07 8.53 11.37
CA VAL A 79 24.79 8.10 10.84
C VAL A 79 23.72 9.12 11.23
N LEU A 80 23.04 9.69 10.25
CA LEU A 80 21.93 10.59 10.50
C LEU A 80 20.75 9.80 11.08
N ALA A 81 20.33 10.21 12.28
CA ALA A 81 19.17 9.61 12.93
C ALA A 81 17.94 9.70 12.00
N ASP A 82 17.23 8.59 11.90
CA ASP A 82 16.02 8.46 11.09
C ASP A 82 16.19 8.94 9.62
N LYS A 83 17.39 8.71 9.06
CA LYS A 83 17.75 9.10 7.66
C LYS A 83 17.58 10.60 7.38
N GLY A 84 17.67 11.44 8.41
CA GLY A 84 17.45 12.88 8.32
C GLY A 84 15.99 13.32 8.44
N ASP A 85 15.06 12.41 8.68
CA ASP A 85 13.63 12.70 8.89
C ASP A 85 13.29 13.04 10.34
N GLY A 86 14.24 12.91 11.29
CA GLY A 86 14.06 13.35 12.66
C GLY A 86 13.65 14.81 12.80
N ASP A 87 14.05 15.65 11.83
CA ASP A 87 13.63 17.05 11.71
C ASP A 87 12.46 17.17 10.72
N LEU A 88 11.24 16.83 11.12
CA LEU A 88 10.04 16.79 10.26
C LEU A 88 9.77 18.11 9.50
N TRP A 89 10.16 19.26 10.07
CA TRP A 89 10.00 20.57 9.45
C TRP A 89 10.84 20.76 8.17
N ARG A 90 11.87 19.96 7.97
CA ARG A 90 12.73 20.01 6.77
C ARG A 90 12.08 19.38 5.55
N HIS A 91 10.99 18.64 5.73
CA HIS A 91 10.29 17.94 4.65
C HIS A 91 11.23 17.09 3.78
N ALA A 92 12.06 16.25 4.42
CA ALA A 92 13.00 15.39 3.71
C ALA A 92 12.24 14.46 2.74
N ARG A 93 12.45 14.67 1.43
CA ARG A 93 11.72 13.94 0.38
C ARG A 93 12.28 12.56 0.12
N LEU A 94 13.53 12.31 0.45
CA LEU A 94 14.22 11.09 0.07
C LEU A 94 13.61 9.83 0.69
N ARG A 95 12.95 9.97 1.83
CA ARG A 95 12.34 8.85 2.51
C ARG A 95 11.04 8.38 1.85
N TRP A 96 10.20 9.29 1.42
CA TRP A 96 8.88 8.94 0.89
C TRP A 96 8.83 8.77 -0.63
N LEU A 97 9.90 9.05 -1.37
CA LEU A 97 9.99 8.76 -2.81
C LEU A 97 9.94 7.27 -3.13
N ASN A 98 10.48 6.42 -2.25
CA ASN A 98 10.38 4.96 -2.30
C ASN A 98 9.94 4.42 -0.94
N SER A 99 9.10 5.15 -0.23
CA SER A 99 8.69 4.77 1.10
C SER A 99 7.69 3.64 1.05
N GLN A 100 7.92 2.64 1.89
CA GLN A 100 6.97 1.59 2.21
C GLN A 100 6.37 1.81 3.61
N ILE A 101 6.48 3.04 4.14
CA ILE A 101 5.86 3.39 5.41
C ILE A 101 4.35 3.32 5.27
N GLY A 102 3.73 2.53 6.13
CA GLY A 102 2.29 2.32 6.11
C GLY A 102 1.83 1.20 5.18
N GLU A 103 2.75 0.50 4.50
CA GLU A 103 2.43 -0.74 3.80
C GLU A 103 2.37 -1.95 4.73
N ASP A 104 3.01 -1.86 5.89
CA ASP A 104 2.85 -2.87 6.92
C ASP A 104 1.41 -2.85 7.45
N ARG A 105 0.98 -3.99 7.98
CA ARG A 105 -0.36 -4.18 8.51
C ARG A 105 -0.41 -3.95 10.02
N GLU A 106 0.49 -3.10 10.52
CA GLU A 106 0.59 -2.78 11.93
C GLU A 106 0.01 -1.39 12.21
N PRO A 107 -0.77 -1.21 13.28
CA PRO A 107 -1.35 0.08 13.59
C PRO A 107 -0.29 1.08 14.06
N VAL A 108 -0.29 2.28 13.48
CA VAL A 108 0.56 3.38 13.95
C VAL A 108 -0.13 4.17 15.06
N THR A 109 0.64 4.72 16.00
CA THR A 109 0.10 5.58 17.07
C THR A 109 -0.65 6.77 16.47
N PRO A 110 -1.88 7.11 16.93
CA PRO A 110 -2.55 6.67 18.16
C PRO A 110 -3.49 5.45 18.02
N PHE A 111 -3.49 4.77 16.90
CA PHE A 111 -4.38 3.64 16.66
C PHE A 111 -3.98 2.41 17.49
N LEU A 112 -4.97 1.62 17.87
CA LEU A 112 -4.81 0.40 18.65
C LEU A 112 -4.99 -0.84 17.77
N PRO A 113 -4.38 -1.99 18.16
CA PRO A 113 -4.63 -3.27 17.50
C PRO A 113 -6.12 -3.60 17.38
N MET A 114 -6.52 -4.02 16.18
CA MET A 114 -7.88 -4.43 15.90
C MET A 114 -8.24 -5.73 16.64
N LYS A 115 -9.50 -5.86 17.02
CA LYS A 115 -10.05 -7.07 17.64
C LYS A 115 -11.21 -7.59 16.81
N VAL A 116 -11.29 -8.91 16.68
CA VAL A 116 -12.38 -9.61 15.99
C VAL A 116 -13.08 -10.53 16.98
N ASN A 117 -14.40 -10.45 17.04
CA ASN A 117 -15.24 -11.35 17.83
C ASN A 117 -16.50 -11.73 17.01
N GLY A 118 -16.48 -12.92 16.43
CA GLY A 118 -17.49 -13.34 15.47
C GLY A 118 -17.52 -12.39 14.26
N ASN A 119 -18.66 -11.75 14.03
CA ASN A 119 -18.86 -10.78 12.98
C ASN A 119 -18.63 -9.31 13.39
N ILE A 120 -18.02 -9.10 14.55
CA ILE A 120 -17.73 -7.76 15.08
C ILE A 120 -16.24 -7.46 14.95
N ILE A 121 -15.91 -6.33 14.33
CA ILE A 121 -14.57 -5.76 14.26
C ILE A 121 -14.54 -4.52 15.15
N GLN A 122 -13.58 -4.48 16.07
CA GLN A 122 -13.28 -3.31 16.89
C GLN A 122 -11.97 -2.71 16.44
N ALA A 123 -11.99 -1.45 16.03
CA ALA A 123 -10.83 -0.59 15.78
C ALA A 123 -10.86 0.57 16.78
N THR A 124 -9.88 1.45 16.76
CA THR A 124 -9.82 2.61 17.65
C THR A 124 -11.08 3.46 17.51
N GLU A 125 -11.82 3.57 18.62
CA GLU A 125 -13.08 4.34 18.72
C GLU A 125 -14.20 3.90 17.77
N LYS A 126 -14.03 2.78 17.04
CA LYS A 126 -14.98 2.30 16.04
C LYS A 126 -15.33 0.84 16.27
N THR A 127 -16.60 0.51 16.08
CA THR A 127 -17.09 -0.87 16.09
C THR A 127 -17.92 -1.10 14.83
N PHE A 128 -17.55 -2.11 14.07
CA PHE A 128 -18.27 -2.56 12.88
C PHE A 128 -18.89 -3.92 13.15
N ARG A 129 -20.16 -4.07 12.83
CA ARG A 129 -20.80 -5.37 12.72
C ARG A 129 -21.00 -5.69 11.24
N ILE A 130 -20.41 -6.76 10.79
CA ILE A 130 -20.51 -7.22 9.41
C ILE A 130 -21.70 -8.17 9.30
N ALA A 131 -22.58 -7.93 8.32
CA ALA A 131 -23.70 -8.83 8.03
C ALA A 131 -23.22 -10.08 7.28
N SER A 132 -24.12 -11.06 7.10
CA SER A 132 -23.85 -12.28 6.34
C SER A 132 -23.42 -11.99 4.90
N ASN A 133 -23.94 -10.94 4.28
CA ASN A 133 -23.56 -10.50 2.93
C ASN A 133 -22.19 -9.77 2.87
N GLY A 134 -21.43 -9.73 3.95
CA GLY A 134 -20.12 -9.09 4.01
C GLY A 134 -20.14 -7.56 4.14
N LEU A 135 -21.32 -6.93 4.14
CA LEU A 135 -21.46 -5.49 4.28
C LEU A 135 -21.71 -5.07 5.73
N PRO A 136 -21.43 -3.80 6.12
CA PRO A 136 -21.74 -3.33 7.45
C PRO A 136 -23.23 -3.38 7.77
N ALA A 137 -23.60 -4.14 8.79
CA ALA A 137 -24.93 -4.12 9.41
C ALA A 137 -25.07 -2.92 10.35
N SER A 138 -23.99 -2.58 11.06
CA SER A 138 -23.94 -1.39 11.91
C SER A 138 -22.51 -0.87 11.99
N ILE A 139 -22.38 0.44 12.16
CA ILE A 139 -21.12 1.13 12.44
C ILE A 139 -21.37 2.04 13.63
N GLU A 140 -20.60 1.87 14.68
CA GLU A 140 -20.53 2.77 15.83
C GLU A 140 -19.22 3.53 15.85
N ILE A 141 -19.28 4.84 16.11
CA ILE A 141 -18.12 5.69 16.35
C ILE A 141 -18.30 6.39 17.68
N ASN A 142 -17.36 6.22 18.60
CA ASN A 142 -17.46 6.76 19.97
C ASN A 142 -18.80 6.40 20.66
N GLY A 143 -19.26 5.16 20.49
CA GLY A 143 -20.51 4.66 21.06
C GLY A 143 -21.79 5.19 20.41
N LYS A 144 -21.68 5.89 19.28
CA LYS A 144 -22.85 6.39 18.54
C LYS A 144 -23.01 5.64 17.24
N GLN A 145 -24.21 5.12 16.99
CA GLN A 145 -24.56 4.49 15.72
C GLN A 145 -24.61 5.54 14.60
N VAL A 146 -23.91 5.26 13.51
CA VAL A 146 -23.84 6.16 12.33
C VAL A 146 -24.68 5.68 11.14
N LEU A 147 -25.00 4.38 11.06
CA LEU A 147 -25.84 3.88 9.99
C LEU A 147 -27.33 3.93 10.39
N ALA A 148 -28.15 4.52 9.54
CA ALA A 148 -29.60 4.49 9.70
C ALA A 148 -30.20 3.08 9.41
N LYS A 149 -29.56 2.33 8.51
CA LYS A 149 -29.91 0.96 8.10
C LYS A 149 -28.66 0.19 7.69
N PRO A 150 -28.67 -1.15 7.72
CA PRO A 150 -27.61 -1.97 7.15
C PRO A 150 -27.36 -1.67 5.68
N PHE A 151 -26.10 -1.74 5.26
CA PHE A 151 -25.78 -1.74 3.83
C PHE A 151 -26.27 -3.02 3.17
N ARG A 152 -26.68 -2.92 1.93
CA ARG A 152 -27.09 -4.07 1.13
C ARG A 152 -26.80 -3.83 -0.36
N PHE A 153 -26.49 -4.89 -1.07
CA PHE A 153 -26.50 -4.89 -2.51
C PHE A 153 -27.89 -5.25 -3.00
N VAL A 154 -28.33 -4.55 -4.05
CA VAL A 154 -29.61 -4.82 -4.72
C VAL A 154 -29.36 -4.81 -6.20
N VAL A 155 -29.73 -5.87 -6.89
CA VAL A 155 -29.80 -5.88 -8.36
C VAL A 155 -31.21 -5.53 -8.76
N VAL A 156 -31.35 -4.45 -9.50
CA VAL A 156 -32.63 -3.97 -10.01
C VAL A 156 -32.87 -4.66 -11.36
N THR A 157 -33.95 -5.43 -11.45
CA THR A 157 -34.37 -6.10 -12.68
C THR A 157 -35.75 -5.63 -13.11
N ASN A 158 -36.16 -6.01 -14.34
CA ASN A 158 -37.50 -5.70 -14.82
C ASN A 158 -38.63 -6.38 -14.01
N ASP A 159 -38.30 -7.49 -13.35
CA ASP A 159 -39.23 -8.29 -12.54
C ASP A 159 -39.18 -7.94 -11.04
N GLY A 160 -38.40 -6.96 -10.65
CA GLY A 160 -38.26 -6.49 -9.28
C GLY A 160 -36.82 -6.54 -8.77
N ASP A 161 -36.65 -6.09 -7.53
CA ASP A 161 -35.35 -6.01 -6.86
C ASP A 161 -34.93 -7.37 -6.29
N ILE A 162 -33.72 -7.81 -6.61
CA ILE A 162 -33.09 -8.99 -6.02
C ILE A 162 -32.18 -8.52 -4.89
N ALA A 163 -32.58 -8.80 -3.64
CA ALA A 163 -31.73 -8.59 -2.47
C ALA A 163 -30.86 -9.83 -2.23
N PHE A 164 -29.61 -9.60 -1.84
CA PHE A 164 -28.65 -10.65 -1.61
C PHE A 164 -28.49 -10.91 -0.11
N ASP A 165 -28.97 -12.07 0.33
CA ASP A 165 -28.71 -12.63 1.64
C ASP A 165 -27.70 -13.76 1.44
N ALA A 166 -26.46 -13.56 1.85
CA ALA A 166 -25.37 -14.50 1.67
C ALA A 166 -25.24 -15.45 2.89
N GLU A 167 -24.46 -16.50 2.72
CA GLU A 167 -23.92 -17.25 3.84
C GLU A 167 -23.02 -16.36 4.70
N ASP A 168 -22.86 -16.71 5.99
CA ASP A 168 -22.12 -15.87 6.93
C ASP A 168 -20.71 -15.56 6.46
N ALA A 169 -20.38 -14.28 6.37
CA ALA A 169 -19.02 -13.82 6.09
C ALA A 169 -18.08 -14.24 7.22
N VAL A 170 -17.02 -14.96 6.90
CA VAL A 170 -16.01 -15.38 7.87
C VAL A 170 -14.91 -14.34 7.93
N LEU A 171 -14.80 -13.69 9.09
CA LEU A 171 -13.78 -12.68 9.34
C LEU A 171 -12.48 -13.35 9.78
N LYS A 172 -11.37 -12.90 9.18
CA LYS A 172 -10.01 -13.33 9.50
C LYS A 172 -9.15 -12.15 9.88
N LYS A 173 -8.59 -12.17 11.09
CA LYS A 173 -7.58 -11.20 11.49
C LYS A 173 -6.26 -11.55 10.79
N GLU A 174 -5.83 -10.74 9.85
CA GLU A 174 -4.59 -10.94 9.08
C GLU A 174 -3.36 -10.43 9.83
N ALA A 175 -3.52 -9.30 10.54
CA ALA A 175 -2.49 -8.66 11.35
C ALA A 175 -3.15 -7.79 12.43
N ASP A 176 -2.37 -7.14 13.27
CA ASP A 176 -2.92 -6.24 14.28
C ASP A 176 -3.65 -5.02 13.69
N GLY A 177 -3.27 -4.61 12.49
CA GLY A 177 -3.90 -3.50 11.77
C GLY A 177 -4.82 -3.90 10.62
N MET A 178 -5.10 -5.19 10.40
CA MET A 178 -5.89 -5.62 9.24
C MET A 178 -6.79 -6.83 9.51
N VAL A 179 -8.02 -6.72 9.06
CA VAL A 179 -9.02 -7.81 9.06
C VAL A 179 -9.56 -7.98 7.65
N SER A 180 -9.64 -9.21 7.16
CA SER A 180 -10.22 -9.54 5.85
C SER A 180 -11.43 -10.45 5.97
N TRP A 181 -12.26 -10.48 4.93
CA TRP A 181 -13.37 -11.45 4.81
C TRP A 181 -13.78 -11.61 3.36
N ILE A 182 -14.45 -12.75 3.11
CA ILE A 182 -15.04 -13.07 1.82
C ILE A 182 -16.50 -13.42 2.05
N SER A 183 -17.36 -12.94 1.20
CA SER A 183 -18.74 -13.38 1.11
C SER A 183 -19.06 -13.74 -0.34
N SER A 184 -19.81 -14.82 -0.53
CA SER A 184 -20.28 -15.27 -1.84
C SER A 184 -21.78 -15.51 -1.79
N TYR A 185 -22.41 -15.36 -2.95
CA TYR A 185 -23.84 -15.44 -3.06
C TYR A 185 -24.23 -15.81 -4.49
N GLU A 186 -25.25 -16.67 -4.60
CA GLU A 186 -25.84 -17.06 -5.88
C GLU A 186 -27.35 -17.02 -5.80
N LYS A 187 -28.00 -16.34 -6.72
CA LYS A 187 -29.45 -16.35 -6.85
C LYS A 187 -29.86 -16.01 -8.27
N ASP A 188 -30.82 -16.78 -8.80
CA ASP A 188 -31.42 -16.55 -10.10
C ASP A 188 -30.38 -16.47 -11.25
N GLY A 189 -29.31 -17.31 -11.19
CA GLY A 189 -28.20 -17.31 -12.16
C GLY A 189 -27.23 -16.15 -12.03
N ILE A 190 -27.34 -15.34 -10.96
CA ILE A 190 -26.41 -14.27 -10.67
C ILE A 190 -25.47 -14.73 -9.56
N HIS A 191 -24.17 -14.73 -9.86
CA HIS A 191 -23.11 -15.01 -8.90
C HIS A 191 -22.48 -13.71 -8.43
N PHE A 192 -22.34 -13.57 -7.14
CA PHE A 192 -21.74 -12.42 -6.49
C PHE A 192 -20.66 -12.86 -5.53
N ILE A 193 -19.46 -12.32 -5.67
CA ILE A 193 -18.34 -12.53 -4.77
C ILE A 193 -17.83 -11.17 -4.30
N SER A 194 -17.70 -11.00 -3.00
CA SER A 194 -17.11 -9.83 -2.37
C SER A 194 -15.89 -10.25 -1.57
N ASN A 195 -14.72 -9.74 -1.95
CA ASN A 195 -13.51 -9.79 -1.13
C ASN A 195 -13.39 -8.43 -0.45
N ALA A 196 -13.19 -8.43 0.85
CA ALA A 196 -13.10 -7.19 1.60
C ALA A 196 -11.99 -7.25 2.64
N PHE A 197 -11.44 -6.10 2.95
CA PHE A 197 -10.57 -5.92 4.11
C PHE A 197 -10.85 -4.57 4.77
N MET A 198 -10.51 -4.50 6.05
CA MET A 198 -10.56 -3.29 6.86
C MET A 198 -9.22 -3.05 7.51
N GLU A 199 -8.77 -1.82 7.48
CA GLU A 199 -7.57 -1.35 8.15
C GLU A 199 -7.88 -0.69 9.49
N TYR A 200 -6.87 -0.56 10.32
CA TYR A 200 -6.98 -0.09 11.72
C TYR A 200 -7.56 1.33 11.86
N ASP A 201 -7.46 2.17 10.82
CA ASP A 201 -8.03 3.51 10.79
C ASP A 201 -9.53 3.52 10.46
N GLY A 202 -10.08 2.36 10.08
CA GLY A 202 -11.48 2.18 9.69
C GLY A 202 -11.72 2.28 8.18
N TYR A 203 -10.65 2.37 7.37
CA TYR A 203 -10.78 2.23 5.92
C TYR A 203 -11.25 0.81 5.59
N VAL A 204 -12.26 0.70 4.73
CA VAL A 204 -12.78 -0.59 4.26
C VAL A 204 -12.73 -0.62 2.74
N HIS A 205 -12.07 -1.64 2.21
CA HIS A 205 -12.00 -1.91 0.78
C HIS A 205 -12.91 -3.08 0.41
N TYR A 206 -13.61 -2.95 -0.71
CA TYR A 206 -14.42 -4.01 -1.30
C TYR A 206 -14.02 -4.23 -2.76
N ASP A 207 -13.69 -5.47 -3.10
CA ASP A 207 -13.53 -5.93 -4.47
C ASP A 207 -14.72 -6.83 -4.82
N LEU A 208 -15.58 -6.35 -5.71
CA LEU A 208 -16.84 -6.97 -6.03
C LEU A 208 -16.77 -7.58 -7.43
N LYS A 209 -17.09 -8.87 -7.53
CA LYS A 209 -17.24 -9.57 -8.81
C LYS A 209 -18.67 -10.05 -8.95
N VAL A 210 -19.34 -9.60 -10.02
CA VAL A 210 -20.68 -10.03 -10.38
C VAL A 210 -20.59 -10.72 -11.74
N SER A 211 -21.17 -11.91 -11.86
CA SER A 211 -21.26 -12.66 -13.12
C SER A 211 -22.65 -13.29 -13.26
N THR A 212 -23.09 -13.50 -14.48
CA THR A 212 -24.29 -14.26 -14.83
C THR A 212 -23.88 -15.49 -15.63
N GLU A 213 -24.64 -16.58 -15.49
CA GLU A 213 -24.53 -17.71 -16.41
C GLU A 213 -25.06 -17.38 -17.80
#